data_c669496a7c1c0e30607a32b58ee9a178
#
_entry.id   c669496a7c1c0e30607a32b58ee9a178
#
_cell.length_a   1.000
_cell.length_b   1.000
_cell.length_c   1.000
_cell.angle_alpha   90.00
_cell.angle_beta   90.00
_cell.angle_gamma   90.00
#
_symmetry.space_group_name_H-M   'P 1'
#
loop_
_entity.id
_entity.type
_entity.pdbx_description
1 polymer ?
#
loop_
_entity_poly.entity_id
_entity_poly.type
_entity_poly.pdbx_seq_one_letter_code
_entity_poly.pdbx_strand_id
1 'polypeptide(L)'
;MKEDKKIKKEQFIIESAERVFEKVGFKNAKMDDIAAAAGITKVTLYSYFQSKENLYLAITFNALSALNGVYLETLKKNESNSGLVCTLALLETFMDFCEKHYFYSEVLLEYFALIRSTSAGKNAEKLTEAAKDSAYYHKLQELHNLPFKWTVREIERGKKDGSIKTNLDSMLCTLHGWTVVVGYVKILSASGDNATPLFNVNLKELKKVHLKMAEIMFGVHTL
;
A
#
# COMPACT_ATOMS: atom_id res chain seq x y z
N MET A 1 -29.02 -11.82 7.27
CA MET A 1 -29.85 -10.68 6.78
C MET A 1 -29.63 -9.35 7.50
N LYS A 2 -29.67 -9.26 8.85
CA LYS A 2 -29.34 -8.00 9.57
C LYS A 2 -27.83 -7.67 9.52
N GLU A 3 -26.96 -8.67 9.68
CA GLU A 3 -25.51 -8.53 9.64
C GLU A 3 -25.02 -8.09 8.25
N ASP A 4 -25.55 -8.71 7.18
CA ASP A 4 -25.19 -8.34 5.80
C ASP A 4 -25.53 -6.87 5.47
N LYS A 5 -26.66 -6.39 6.01
CA LYS A 5 -27.05 -4.97 5.85
C LYS A 5 -26.11 -4.03 6.61
N LYS A 6 -25.61 -4.45 7.78
CA LYS A 6 -24.67 -3.67 8.58
C LYS A 6 -23.33 -3.58 7.87
N ILE A 7 -22.80 -4.71 7.37
CA ILE A 7 -21.53 -4.77 6.62
C ILE A 7 -21.61 -3.89 5.35
N LYS A 8 -22.69 -3.99 4.57
CA LYS A 8 -22.88 -3.15 3.38
C LYS A 8 -22.93 -1.67 3.71
N LYS A 9 -23.59 -1.31 4.82
CA LYS A 9 -23.66 0.09 5.26
C LYS A 9 -22.31 0.61 5.76
N GLU A 10 -21.55 -0.21 6.48
CA GLU A 10 -20.19 0.09 6.92
C GLU A 10 -19.28 0.33 5.70
N GLN A 11 -19.31 -0.56 4.72
CA GLN A 11 -18.54 -0.41 3.49
C GLN A 11 -18.92 0.87 2.73
N PHE A 12 -20.19 1.19 2.62
CA PHE A 12 -20.64 2.44 1.98
C PHE A 12 -20.17 3.70 2.72
N ILE A 13 -20.09 3.65 4.06
CA ILE A 13 -19.51 4.74 4.86
C ILE A 13 -18.02 4.89 4.56
N ILE A 14 -17.28 3.80 4.49
CA ILE A 14 -15.83 3.80 4.15
C ILE A 14 -15.61 4.42 2.78
N GLU A 15 -16.35 4.00 1.76
CA GLU A 15 -16.25 4.54 0.39
C GLU A 15 -16.61 6.04 0.33
N SER A 16 -17.56 6.49 1.16
CA SER A 16 -17.90 7.90 1.25
C SER A 16 -16.79 8.71 1.91
N ALA A 17 -16.12 8.14 2.91
CA ALA A 17 -14.98 8.75 3.56
C ALA A 17 -13.76 8.79 2.64
N GLU A 18 -13.51 7.76 1.85
CA GLU A 18 -12.45 7.74 0.82
C GLU A 18 -12.58 8.96 -0.09
N ARG A 19 -13.78 9.20 -0.64
CA ARG A 19 -14.03 10.38 -1.50
C ARG A 19 -13.77 11.71 -0.81
N VAL A 20 -14.11 11.81 0.48
CA VAL A 20 -13.85 13.04 1.24
C VAL A 20 -12.37 13.22 1.51
N PHE A 21 -11.68 12.16 1.95
CA PHE A 21 -10.22 12.22 2.20
C PHE A 21 -9.41 12.48 0.95
N GLU A 22 -9.78 11.87 -0.18
CA GLU A 22 -9.15 12.12 -1.47
C GLU A 22 -9.29 13.57 -1.90
N LYS A 23 -10.46 14.17 -1.67
CA LYS A 23 -10.75 15.55 -2.08
C LYS A 23 -10.05 16.62 -1.23
N VAL A 24 -10.02 16.45 0.11
CA VAL A 24 -9.56 17.51 1.03
C VAL A 24 -8.39 17.11 1.92
N GLY A 25 -7.92 15.87 1.81
CA GLY A 25 -6.89 15.28 2.64
C GLY A 25 -7.40 14.89 4.03
N PHE A 26 -6.71 13.95 4.68
CA PHE A 26 -7.07 13.47 6.02
C PHE A 26 -7.14 14.61 7.05
N LYS A 27 -6.18 15.53 7.04
CA LYS A 27 -6.07 16.62 8.02
C LYS A 27 -7.31 17.53 8.01
N ASN A 28 -7.81 17.89 6.83
CA ASN A 28 -8.89 18.85 6.65
C ASN A 28 -10.29 18.21 6.69
N ALA A 29 -10.40 16.90 6.46
CA ALA A 29 -11.65 16.18 6.48
C ALA A 29 -12.30 16.21 7.86
N LYS A 30 -13.62 16.41 7.91
CA LYS A 30 -14.44 16.42 9.13
C LYS A 30 -15.42 15.26 9.10
N MET A 31 -15.74 14.70 10.27
CA MET A 31 -16.75 13.65 10.40
C MET A 31 -18.12 14.11 9.89
N ASP A 32 -18.45 15.40 10.00
CA ASP A 32 -19.69 15.97 9.50
C ASP A 32 -19.77 15.92 7.96
N ASP A 33 -18.67 16.21 7.27
CA ASP A 33 -18.60 16.14 5.81
C ASP A 33 -18.75 14.69 5.32
N ILE A 34 -18.19 13.75 6.06
CA ILE A 34 -18.30 12.30 5.77
C ILE A 34 -19.73 11.81 6.00
N ALA A 35 -20.38 12.23 7.10
CA ALA A 35 -21.78 11.90 7.36
C ALA A 35 -22.71 12.43 6.26
N ALA A 36 -22.49 13.68 5.82
CA ALA A 36 -23.20 14.28 4.71
C ALA A 36 -22.97 13.53 3.39
N ALA A 37 -21.72 13.19 3.07
CA ALA A 37 -21.36 12.42 1.87
C ALA A 37 -21.98 11.01 1.85
N ALA A 38 -22.14 10.39 3.04
CA ALA A 38 -22.80 9.09 3.20
C ALA A 38 -24.34 9.18 3.34
N GLY A 39 -24.93 10.38 3.35
CA GLY A 39 -26.38 10.56 3.52
C GLY A 39 -26.92 10.04 4.85
N ILE A 40 -26.12 10.13 5.93
CA ILE A 40 -26.47 9.65 7.27
C ILE A 40 -26.30 10.74 8.31
N THR A 41 -26.89 10.54 9.49
CA THR A 41 -26.68 11.45 10.61
C THR A 41 -25.29 11.22 11.23
N LYS A 42 -24.75 12.27 11.87
CA LYS A 42 -23.50 12.19 12.65
C LYS A 42 -23.57 11.10 13.73
N VAL A 43 -24.70 10.96 14.42
CA VAL A 43 -24.93 9.91 15.41
C VAL A 43 -24.79 8.52 14.79
N THR A 44 -25.37 8.32 13.61
CA THR A 44 -25.24 7.07 12.86
C THR A 44 -23.78 6.80 12.48
N LEU A 45 -23.04 7.81 12.01
CA LEU A 45 -21.63 7.64 11.66
C LEU A 45 -20.81 7.20 12.88
N TYR A 46 -20.97 7.87 14.04
CA TYR A 46 -20.25 7.52 15.26
C TYR A 46 -20.63 6.16 15.84
N SER A 47 -21.79 5.59 15.48
CA SER A 47 -22.14 4.22 15.86
C SER A 47 -21.36 3.16 15.08
N TYR A 48 -20.74 3.51 13.94
CA TYR A 48 -19.85 2.64 13.15
C TYR A 48 -18.38 2.94 13.40
N PHE A 49 -18.01 4.21 13.46
CA PHE A 49 -16.62 4.66 13.58
C PHE A 49 -16.49 5.71 14.67
N GLN A 50 -15.83 5.37 15.76
CA GLN A 50 -15.70 6.26 16.93
C GLN A 50 -14.88 7.51 16.65
N SER A 51 -13.99 7.47 15.65
CA SER A 51 -13.14 8.60 15.29
C SER A 51 -12.78 8.59 13.79
N LYS A 52 -12.24 9.70 13.33
CA LYS A 52 -11.69 9.85 11.98
C LYS A 52 -10.52 8.89 11.74
N GLU A 53 -9.73 8.65 12.77
CA GLU A 53 -8.59 7.74 12.75
C GLU A 53 -9.05 6.28 12.54
N ASN A 54 -10.13 5.85 13.21
CA ASN A 54 -10.68 4.51 13.02
C ASN A 54 -11.19 4.30 11.59
N LEU A 55 -11.81 5.33 11.02
CA LEU A 55 -12.26 5.32 9.63
C LEU A 55 -11.08 5.30 8.66
N TYR A 56 -10.00 6.03 8.96
CA TYR A 56 -8.76 5.98 8.16
C TYR A 56 -8.10 4.60 8.21
N LEU A 57 -8.10 3.92 9.36
CA LEU A 57 -7.61 2.53 9.45
C LEU A 57 -8.46 1.57 8.62
N ALA A 58 -9.78 1.78 8.53
CA ALA A 58 -10.64 0.98 7.66
C ALA A 58 -10.30 1.18 6.17
N ILE A 59 -10.06 2.41 5.75
CA ILE A 59 -9.60 2.74 4.39
C ILE A 59 -8.22 2.12 4.13
N THR A 60 -7.30 2.21 5.07
CA THR A 60 -5.98 1.57 4.98
C THR A 60 -6.09 0.05 4.82
N PHE A 61 -7.03 -0.57 5.52
CA PHE A 61 -7.31 -2.00 5.37
C PHE A 61 -7.80 -2.35 3.97
N ASN A 62 -8.71 -1.54 3.39
CA ASN A 62 -9.16 -1.71 2.01
C ASN A 62 -7.99 -1.57 1.03
N ALA A 63 -7.16 -0.54 1.18
CA ALA A 63 -5.98 -0.30 0.35
C ALA A 63 -4.99 -1.47 0.41
N LEU A 64 -4.68 -1.95 1.61
CA LEU A 64 -3.75 -3.08 1.80
C LEU A 64 -4.34 -4.39 1.30
N SER A 65 -5.64 -4.62 1.49
CA SER A 65 -6.33 -5.80 0.97
C SER A 65 -6.34 -5.82 -0.56
N ALA A 66 -6.55 -4.66 -1.20
CA ALA A 66 -6.48 -4.52 -2.65
C ALA A 66 -5.05 -4.78 -3.17
N LEU A 67 -4.02 -4.22 -2.53
CA LEU A 67 -2.62 -4.51 -2.87
C LEU A 67 -2.29 -6.00 -2.72
N ASN A 68 -2.67 -6.61 -1.60
CA ASN A 68 -2.45 -8.04 -1.37
C ASN A 68 -3.18 -8.90 -2.41
N GLY A 69 -4.37 -8.49 -2.85
CA GLY A 69 -5.12 -9.16 -3.91
C GLY A 69 -4.35 -9.22 -5.23
N VAL A 70 -3.87 -8.07 -5.72
CA VAL A 70 -3.09 -8.03 -6.98
C VAL A 70 -1.74 -8.75 -6.86
N TYR A 71 -1.13 -8.78 -5.67
CA TYR A 71 0.08 -9.56 -5.40
C TYR A 71 -0.18 -11.07 -5.51
N LEU A 72 -1.27 -11.56 -4.92
CA LEU A 72 -1.66 -12.98 -5.02
C LEU A 72 -1.95 -13.41 -6.47
N GLU A 73 -2.61 -12.55 -7.24
CA GLU A 73 -2.85 -12.80 -8.68
C GLU A 73 -1.53 -12.86 -9.46
N THR A 74 -0.59 -11.93 -9.17
CA THR A 74 0.74 -11.91 -9.80
C THR A 74 1.55 -13.14 -9.44
N LEU A 75 1.55 -13.56 -8.17
CA LEU A 75 2.20 -14.79 -7.71
C LEU A 75 1.65 -16.03 -8.45
N LYS A 76 0.33 -16.15 -8.53
CA LYS A 76 -0.34 -17.25 -9.24
C LYS A 76 0.01 -17.28 -10.72
N LYS A 77 0.00 -16.13 -11.38
CA LYS A 77 0.38 -15.99 -12.80
C LYS A 77 1.82 -16.43 -13.09
N ASN A 78 2.72 -16.23 -12.12
CA ASN A 78 4.16 -16.48 -12.25
C ASN A 78 4.64 -17.73 -11.50
N GLU A 79 3.74 -18.61 -11.09
CA GLU A 79 4.05 -19.79 -10.30
C GLU A 79 5.07 -20.73 -11.03
N SER A 80 4.92 -20.88 -12.35
CA SER A 80 5.81 -21.69 -13.19
C SER A 80 7.06 -20.96 -13.70
N ASN A 81 7.14 -19.63 -13.49
CA ASN A 81 8.28 -18.83 -13.93
C ASN A 81 9.42 -18.87 -12.89
N SER A 82 10.62 -18.41 -13.28
CA SER A 82 11.75 -18.29 -12.35
C SER A 82 11.46 -17.27 -11.23
N GLY A 83 12.19 -17.38 -10.11
CA GLY A 83 12.08 -16.44 -9.01
C GLY A 83 12.40 -15.01 -9.41
N LEU A 84 13.35 -14.79 -10.33
CA LEU A 84 13.64 -13.45 -10.88
C LEU A 84 12.44 -12.87 -11.61
N VAL A 85 11.82 -13.61 -12.52
CA VAL A 85 10.66 -13.15 -13.29
C VAL A 85 9.50 -12.78 -12.35
N CYS A 86 9.23 -13.63 -11.34
CA CYS A 86 8.19 -13.35 -10.37
C CYS A 86 8.50 -12.11 -9.51
N THR A 87 9.77 -11.96 -9.06
CA THR A 87 10.21 -10.81 -8.26
C THR A 87 10.05 -9.49 -9.04
N LEU A 88 10.46 -9.46 -10.31
CA LEU A 88 10.28 -8.28 -11.17
C LEU A 88 8.79 -7.99 -11.43
N ALA A 89 7.98 -9.03 -11.65
CA ALA A 89 6.53 -8.87 -11.80
C ALA A 89 5.85 -8.31 -10.54
N LEU A 90 6.29 -8.69 -9.33
CA LEU A 90 5.79 -8.09 -8.09
C LEU A 90 6.16 -6.62 -7.96
N LEU A 91 7.39 -6.24 -8.34
CA LEU A 91 7.82 -4.84 -8.34
C LEU A 91 6.98 -4.01 -9.32
N GLU A 92 6.79 -4.52 -10.54
CA GLU A 92 5.94 -3.88 -11.54
C GLU A 92 4.49 -3.76 -11.07
N THR A 93 3.92 -4.83 -10.51
CA THR A 93 2.55 -4.84 -9.94
C THR A 93 2.38 -3.76 -8.88
N PHE A 94 3.39 -3.54 -8.02
CA PHE A 94 3.30 -2.50 -7.01
C PHE A 94 3.31 -1.10 -7.64
N MET A 95 4.16 -0.86 -8.63
CA MET A 95 4.18 0.42 -9.35
C MET A 95 2.86 0.66 -10.10
N ASP A 96 2.31 -0.36 -10.79
CA ASP A 96 1.00 -0.30 -11.45
C ASP A 96 -0.15 -0.01 -10.48
N PHE A 97 -0.12 -0.66 -9.31
CA PHE A 97 -1.09 -0.40 -8.26
C PHE A 97 -1.04 1.06 -7.79
N CYS A 98 0.15 1.61 -7.59
CA CYS A 98 0.32 2.99 -7.18
C CYS A 98 -0.14 3.99 -8.26
N GLU A 99 0.10 3.71 -9.54
CA GLU A 99 -0.40 4.52 -10.65
C GLU A 99 -1.94 4.51 -10.72
N LYS A 100 -2.53 3.33 -10.59
CA LYS A 100 -3.98 3.13 -10.73
C LYS A 100 -4.76 3.61 -9.50
N HIS A 101 -4.17 3.47 -8.32
CA HIS A 101 -4.80 3.73 -7.03
C HIS A 101 -3.97 4.70 -6.21
N TYR A 102 -3.75 5.91 -6.77
CA TYR A 102 -2.85 6.90 -6.17
C TYR A 102 -3.21 7.21 -4.71
N PHE A 103 -4.48 7.47 -4.41
CA PHE A 103 -4.94 7.73 -3.05
C PHE A 103 -4.59 6.57 -2.09
N TYR A 104 -4.81 5.31 -2.51
CA TYR A 104 -4.43 4.15 -1.70
C TYR A 104 -2.93 4.06 -1.47
N SER A 105 -2.11 4.43 -2.45
CA SER A 105 -0.66 4.44 -2.28
C SER A 105 -0.21 5.45 -1.21
N GLU A 106 -0.80 6.64 -1.17
CA GLU A 106 -0.52 7.63 -0.11
C GLU A 106 -0.94 7.12 1.27
N VAL A 107 -2.15 6.57 1.38
CA VAL A 107 -2.67 5.97 2.62
C VAL A 107 -1.74 4.86 3.14
N LEU A 108 -1.27 3.99 2.26
CA LEU A 108 -0.34 2.91 2.64
C LEU A 108 1.03 3.45 3.09
N LEU A 109 1.58 4.46 2.41
CA LEU A 109 2.86 5.06 2.80
C LEU A 109 2.78 5.72 4.18
N GLU A 110 1.71 6.44 4.47
CA GLU A 110 1.49 7.05 5.80
C GLU A 110 1.33 5.97 6.88
N TYR A 111 0.57 4.91 6.60
CA TYR A 111 0.39 3.79 7.53
C TYR A 111 1.71 3.09 7.83
N PHE A 112 2.52 2.75 6.82
CA PHE A 112 3.82 2.13 7.03
C PHE A 112 4.77 3.03 7.83
N ALA A 113 4.77 4.33 7.60
CA ALA A 113 5.54 5.29 8.38
C ALA A 113 5.08 5.32 9.86
N LEU A 114 3.77 5.30 10.10
CA LEU A 114 3.19 5.27 11.44
C LEU A 114 3.56 3.99 12.19
N ILE A 115 3.33 2.82 11.59
CA ILE A 115 3.60 1.51 12.22
C ILE A 115 5.07 1.37 12.58
N ARG A 116 5.99 1.74 11.70
CA ARG A 116 7.43 1.65 11.98
C ARG A 116 7.87 2.63 13.06
N SER A 117 7.35 3.85 13.05
CA SER A 117 7.69 4.83 14.08
C SER A 117 7.17 4.43 15.46
N THR A 118 5.99 3.80 15.53
CA THR A 118 5.39 3.33 16.79
C THR A 118 6.02 2.02 17.29
N SER A 119 6.33 1.10 16.39
CA SER A 119 7.02 -0.16 16.73
C SER A 119 8.44 0.07 17.27
N ALA A 120 9.10 1.13 16.80
CA ALA A 120 10.40 1.56 17.33
C ALA A 120 10.31 2.34 18.66
N GLY A 121 9.10 2.54 19.20
CA GLY A 121 8.86 3.26 20.45
C GLY A 121 9.01 4.79 20.37
N LYS A 122 9.35 5.34 19.21
CA LYS A 122 9.65 6.78 19.04
C LYS A 122 8.40 7.68 18.92
N ASN A 123 7.24 7.12 18.64
CA ASN A 123 6.00 7.88 18.43
C ASN A 123 4.78 7.06 18.90
N ALA A 124 4.93 6.35 20.04
CA ALA A 124 3.84 5.52 20.58
C ALA A 124 2.56 6.35 20.85
N GLU A 125 2.71 7.64 21.16
CA GLU A 125 1.65 8.60 21.38
C GLU A 125 0.85 8.97 20.12
N LYS A 126 1.36 8.68 18.93
CA LYS A 126 0.64 8.93 17.67
C LYS A 126 -0.53 7.97 17.41
N LEU A 127 -0.53 6.83 18.09
CA LEU A 127 -1.66 5.92 18.08
C LEU A 127 -2.51 6.17 19.33
N THR A 128 -3.68 6.76 19.11
CA THR A 128 -4.68 6.92 20.18
C THR A 128 -5.16 5.56 20.67
N GLU A 129 -5.60 5.45 21.92
CA GLU A 129 -6.17 4.21 22.45
C GLU A 129 -7.36 3.74 21.60
N ALA A 130 -8.22 4.66 21.15
CA ALA A 130 -9.33 4.36 20.25
C ALA A 130 -8.88 3.75 18.90
N ALA A 131 -7.70 4.15 18.40
CA ALA A 131 -7.13 3.54 17.19
C ALA A 131 -6.58 2.14 17.47
N LYS A 132 -5.91 1.92 18.61
CA LYS A 132 -5.40 0.61 19.02
C LYS A 132 -6.52 -0.41 19.26
N ASP A 133 -7.64 0.03 19.81
CA ASP A 133 -8.82 -0.82 20.06
C ASP A 133 -9.64 -1.09 18.79
N SER A 134 -9.29 -0.48 17.67
CA SER A 134 -9.98 -0.67 16.40
C SER A 134 -9.79 -2.09 15.85
N ALA A 135 -10.91 -2.74 15.47
CA ALA A 135 -10.87 -4.03 14.77
C ALA A 135 -10.03 -3.96 13.47
N TYR A 136 -10.02 -2.80 12.79
CA TYR A 136 -9.23 -2.59 11.58
C TYR A 136 -7.73 -2.51 11.88
N TYR A 137 -7.33 -1.95 13.03
CA TYR A 137 -5.94 -1.95 13.45
C TYR A 137 -5.41 -3.40 13.60
N HIS A 138 -6.16 -4.26 14.28
CA HIS A 138 -5.78 -5.67 14.46
C HIS A 138 -5.70 -6.42 13.12
N LYS A 139 -6.70 -6.23 12.23
CA LYS A 139 -6.66 -6.81 10.88
C LYS A 139 -5.46 -6.35 10.06
N LEU A 140 -5.08 -5.07 10.17
CA LEU A 140 -3.91 -4.52 9.50
C LEU A 140 -2.61 -5.15 10.00
N GLN A 141 -2.48 -5.42 11.31
CA GLN A 141 -1.30 -6.10 11.88
C GLN A 141 -1.07 -7.50 11.27
N GLU A 142 -2.13 -8.19 10.87
CA GLU A 142 -2.04 -9.50 10.23
C GLU A 142 -1.57 -9.40 8.76
N LEU A 143 -1.96 -8.34 8.06
CA LEU A 143 -1.77 -8.21 6.62
C LEU A 143 -0.54 -7.41 6.20
N HIS A 144 -0.06 -6.45 7.01
CA HIS A 144 0.87 -5.41 6.58
C HIS A 144 2.26 -5.92 6.14
N ASN A 145 2.66 -7.09 6.63
CA ASN A 145 3.95 -7.69 6.25
C ASN A 145 3.86 -8.67 5.07
N LEU A 146 2.66 -8.99 4.57
CA LEU A 146 2.49 -10.02 3.54
C LEU A 146 3.21 -9.67 2.22
N PRO A 147 3.13 -8.45 1.67
CA PRO A 147 3.85 -8.09 0.45
C PRO A 147 5.37 -8.30 0.59
N PHE A 148 5.94 -7.91 1.73
CA PHE A 148 7.37 -8.09 2.01
C PHE A 148 7.74 -9.57 2.11
N LYS A 149 6.96 -10.37 2.84
CA LYS A 149 7.18 -11.82 2.99
C LYS A 149 7.11 -12.54 1.64
N TRP A 150 6.15 -12.22 0.80
CA TRP A 150 6.01 -12.81 -0.53
C TRP A 150 7.18 -12.42 -1.44
N THR A 151 7.60 -11.16 -1.45
CA THR A 151 8.74 -10.71 -2.25
C THR A 151 10.04 -11.40 -1.79
N VAL A 152 10.32 -11.47 -0.48
CA VAL A 152 11.46 -12.21 0.07
C VAL A 152 11.45 -13.67 -0.37
N ARG A 153 10.28 -14.33 -0.28
CA ARG A 153 10.15 -15.73 -0.71
C ARG A 153 10.51 -15.92 -2.19
N GLU A 154 10.08 -15.02 -3.06
CA GLU A 154 10.36 -15.13 -4.49
C GLU A 154 11.84 -14.82 -4.81
N ILE A 155 12.48 -13.90 -4.10
CA ILE A 155 13.92 -13.66 -4.18
C ILE A 155 14.69 -14.90 -3.75
N GLU A 156 14.33 -15.52 -2.63
CA GLU A 156 14.95 -16.76 -2.16
C GLU A 156 14.73 -17.93 -3.14
N ARG A 157 13.55 -17.99 -3.78
CA ARG A 157 13.29 -18.96 -4.85
C ARG A 157 14.21 -18.72 -6.04
N GLY A 158 14.39 -17.45 -6.45
CA GLY A 158 15.28 -17.09 -7.54
C GLY A 158 16.75 -17.40 -7.26
N LYS A 159 17.22 -17.27 -6.02
CA LYS A 159 18.55 -17.70 -5.60
C LYS A 159 18.71 -19.23 -5.71
N LYS A 160 17.67 -19.99 -5.33
CA LYS A 160 17.69 -21.45 -5.41
C LYS A 160 17.63 -21.98 -6.84
N ASP A 161 16.85 -21.35 -7.71
CA ASP A 161 16.72 -21.76 -9.14
C ASP A 161 17.84 -21.17 -10.02
N GLY A 162 18.73 -20.35 -9.45
CA GLY A 162 19.89 -19.75 -10.13
C GLY A 162 19.56 -18.54 -11.00
N SER A 163 18.31 -18.08 -11.02
CA SER A 163 17.89 -16.90 -11.79
C SER A 163 18.30 -15.58 -11.12
N ILE A 164 18.43 -15.57 -9.79
CA ILE A 164 18.97 -14.46 -9.00
C ILE A 164 20.37 -14.83 -8.51
N LYS A 165 21.36 -14.02 -8.89
CA LYS A 165 22.78 -14.27 -8.61
C LYS A 165 23.35 -13.43 -7.47
N THR A 166 22.67 -12.35 -7.10
CA THR A 166 23.13 -11.50 -6.00
C THR A 166 23.20 -12.25 -4.67
N ASN A 167 24.25 -11.99 -3.90
CA ASN A 167 24.43 -12.50 -2.54
C ASN A 167 23.88 -11.57 -1.45
N LEU A 168 23.29 -10.44 -1.84
CA LEU A 168 22.65 -9.53 -0.89
C LEU A 168 21.52 -10.23 -0.14
N ASP A 169 21.29 -9.79 1.10
CA ASP A 169 20.15 -10.24 1.91
C ASP A 169 18.82 -9.96 1.20
N SER A 170 17.92 -10.94 1.18
CA SER A 170 16.65 -10.84 0.44
C SER A 170 15.69 -9.82 1.00
N MET A 171 15.73 -9.55 2.32
CA MET A 171 14.95 -8.47 2.92
C MET A 171 15.54 -7.12 2.55
N LEU A 172 16.86 -6.99 2.48
CA LEU A 172 17.53 -5.76 2.02
C LEU A 172 17.15 -5.45 0.57
N CYS A 173 17.15 -6.45 -0.32
CA CYS A 173 16.68 -6.29 -1.69
C CYS A 173 15.20 -5.86 -1.75
N THR A 174 14.36 -6.47 -0.92
CA THR A 174 12.93 -6.14 -0.84
C THR A 174 12.72 -4.70 -0.36
N LEU A 175 13.46 -4.25 0.66
CA LEU A 175 13.39 -2.88 1.17
C LEU A 175 13.95 -1.88 0.15
N HIS A 176 14.97 -2.23 -0.61
CA HIS A 176 15.46 -1.41 -1.72
C HIS A 176 14.34 -1.21 -2.77
N GLY A 177 13.71 -2.29 -3.24
CA GLY A 177 12.57 -2.19 -4.15
C GLY A 177 11.44 -1.32 -3.61
N TRP A 178 11.13 -1.45 -2.31
CA TRP A 178 10.14 -0.58 -1.65
C TRP A 178 10.55 0.90 -1.68
N THR A 179 11.82 1.23 -1.41
CA THR A 179 12.29 2.64 -1.49
C THR A 179 12.19 3.21 -2.90
N VAL A 180 12.44 2.39 -3.93
CA VAL A 180 12.25 2.78 -5.33
C VAL A 180 10.79 3.13 -5.60
N VAL A 181 9.84 2.29 -5.17
CA VAL A 181 8.40 2.56 -5.35
C VAL A 181 7.95 3.79 -4.56
N VAL A 182 8.42 3.99 -3.33
CA VAL A 182 8.15 5.21 -2.55
C VAL A 182 8.61 6.47 -3.29
N GLY A 183 9.83 6.46 -3.84
CA GLY A 183 10.34 7.55 -4.66
C GLY A 183 9.49 7.78 -5.91
N TYR A 184 9.12 6.70 -6.59
CA TYR A 184 8.25 6.74 -7.76
C TYR A 184 6.89 7.37 -7.46
N VAL A 185 6.22 6.97 -6.37
CA VAL A 185 4.95 7.57 -5.92
C VAL A 185 5.09 9.06 -5.65
N LYS A 186 6.22 9.52 -5.08
CA LYS A 186 6.46 10.94 -4.86
C LYS A 186 6.61 11.73 -6.16
N ILE A 187 7.17 11.13 -7.20
CA ILE A 187 7.23 11.72 -8.54
C ILE A 187 5.83 11.74 -9.17
N LEU A 188 5.04 10.68 -9.05
CA LEU A 188 3.63 10.66 -9.47
C LEU A 188 2.84 11.81 -8.82
N SER A 189 3.00 11.97 -7.49
CA SER A 189 2.35 13.05 -6.72
C SER A 189 2.69 14.45 -7.25
N ALA A 190 3.95 14.67 -7.61
CA ALA A 190 4.40 15.95 -8.15
C ALA A 190 3.92 16.21 -9.59
N SER A 191 3.43 15.17 -10.28
CA SER A 191 3.04 15.24 -11.69
C SER A 191 1.61 15.73 -11.91
N GLY A 192 0.70 15.46 -10.95
CA GLY A 192 -0.73 15.60 -11.17
C GLY A 192 -1.16 14.82 -12.42
N ASP A 193 -1.97 15.42 -13.27
CA ASP A 193 -2.43 14.81 -14.54
C ASP A 193 -1.39 14.89 -15.68
N ASN A 194 -0.17 15.37 -15.39
CA ASN A 194 0.87 15.55 -16.40
C ASN A 194 1.71 14.28 -16.57
N ALA A 195 1.70 13.69 -17.76
CA ALA A 195 2.49 12.48 -18.08
C ALA A 195 4.01 12.74 -18.12
N THR A 196 4.46 13.99 -18.16
CA THR A 196 5.88 14.40 -18.22
C THR A 196 6.21 15.42 -17.13
N PRO A 197 6.15 15.04 -15.85
CA PRO A 197 6.09 16.00 -14.75
C PRO A 197 7.40 16.72 -14.45
N LEU A 198 8.52 16.02 -14.49
CA LEU A 198 9.83 16.55 -14.13
C LEU A 198 10.80 16.43 -15.31
N PHE A 199 11.40 17.53 -15.73
CA PHE A 199 12.41 17.54 -16.79
C PHE A 199 11.96 16.89 -18.11
N ASN A 200 10.66 16.88 -18.41
CA ASN A 200 10.05 16.20 -19.56
C ASN A 200 10.32 14.69 -19.60
N VAL A 201 10.55 14.07 -18.47
CA VAL A 201 10.73 12.61 -18.38
C VAL A 201 9.38 11.90 -18.37
N ASN A 202 9.21 10.93 -19.27
CA ASN A 202 8.02 10.11 -19.32
C ASN A 202 8.04 9.09 -18.16
N LEU A 203 6.99 9.06 -17.35
CA LEU A 203 6.89 8.16 -16.19
C LEU A 203 6.92 6.68 -16.57
N LYS A 204 6.38 6.30 -17.73
CA LYS A 204 6.47 4.92 -18.24
C LYS A 204 7.91 4.52 -18.54
N GLU A 205 8.71 5.45 -19.08
CA GLU A 205 10.14 5.21 -19.31
C GLU A 205 10.90 5.11 -17.98
N LEU A 206 10.61 5.97 -17.01
CA LEU A 206 11.19 5.89 -15.66
C LEU A 206 10.91 4.53 -15.02
N LYS A 207 9.68 4.03 -15.12
CA LYS A 207 9.29 2.70 -14.63
C LYS A 207 10.09 1.58 -15.29
N LYS A 208 10.26 1.60 -16.61
CA LYS A 208 11.10 0.64 -17.33
C LYS A 208 12.55 0.66 -16.84
N VAL A 209 13.10 1.85 -16.58
CA VAL A 209 14.45 2.01 -16.03
C VAL A 209 14.55 1.35 -14.66
N HIS A 210 13.59 1.58 -13.75
CA HIS A 210 13.59 0.94 -12.44
C HIS A 210 13.55 -0.59 -12.52
N LEU A 211 12.71 -1.16 -13.38
CA LEU A 211 12.66 -2.62 -13.60
C LEU A 211 13.97 -3.16 -14.17
N LYS A 212 14.57 -2.44 -15.12
CA LYS A 212 15.87 -2.84 -15.70
C LYS A 212 17.00 -2.77 -14.69
N MET A 213 17.04 -1.76 -13.84
CA MET A 213 18.02 -1.63 -12.76
C MET A 213 17.87 -2.75 -11.72
N ALA A 214 16.64 -3.12 -11.38
CA ALA A 214 16.39 -4.27 -10.51
C ALA A 214 16.88 -5.57 -11.14
N GLU A 215 16.63 -5.81 -12.43
CA GLU A 215 17.14 -6.98 -13.16
C GLU A 215 18.67 -7.04 -13.13
N ILE A 216 19.36 -5.92 -13.36
CA ILE A 216 20.82 -5.83 -13.29
C ILE A 216 21.32 -6.13 -11.89
N MET A 217 20.71 -5.54 -10.84
CA MET A 217 21.08 -5.78 -9.44
C MET A 217 20.97 -7.26 -9.07
N PHE A 218 19.95 -7.95 -9.54
CA PHE A 218 19.76 -9.38 -9.28
C PHE A 218 20.70 -10.27 -10.13
N GLY A 219 21.22 -9.76 -11.25
CA GLY A 219 22.11 -10.49 -12.15
C GLY A 219 23.58 -10.53 -11.76
N VAL A 220 24.02 -9.74 -10.77
CA VAL A 220 25.42 -9.65 -10.33
C VAL A 220 25.67 -10.46 -9.06
N HIS A 221 26.87 -11.07 -8.94
CA HIS A 221 27.26 -11.86 -7.76
C HIS A 221 27.75 -11.02 -6.58
N THR A 222 28.27 -9.83 -6.88
CA THR A 222 28.80 -8.89 -5.86
C THR A 222 28.43 -7.46 -6.25
N LEU A 223 28.04 -6.68 -5.25
CA LEU A 223 28.05 -5.23 -5.31
C LEU A 223 29.24 -4.71 -4.53
#